data_f3f380aa7f667dc3eb679dfbd4e373a3
#
_entry.id   f3f380aa7f667dc3eb679dfbd4e373a3
#
_cell.length_a   1.000
_cell.length_b   1.000
_cell.length_c   1.000
_cell.angle_alpha   90.00
_cell.angle_beta   90.00
_cell.angle_gamma   90.00
#
_symmetry.space_group_name_H-M   'P 1'
#
loop_
_entity.id
_entity.type
_entity.pdbx_description
1 polymer ?
#
loop_
_entity_poly.entity_id
_entity_poly.type
_entity_poly.pdbx_seq_one_letter_code
_entity_poly.pdbx_strand_id
1 'polypeptide(L)'
;MTKREIAVLGGAHIDRRGRISDTTVPGASNPGTWFEEAGGGGFNAARNLARLGHRVRMISPRGGDSAGETVAAAAAAAGVIDCPFTFLDRKTPSYTAILEKDGNLVIALADMDLYALFSPRRLQQRATRELLAASDLVLADANLPQETLTALVEATAGTNRILAGIAVSPAKVVRYSQCLAGLDFLFMNEAEARALTGAEAAAAEEWPSLLRSAGLSGGVVTRGGKAAVAFDRETACLAVPPALPALADVTGAGDALASGFLAALLDGIGLAGCLRHGIAAAILTLHSPFAAAVEMSPGNLARVLTLVPEPQMLS
;
A
#
# COMPACT_ATOMS: atom_id res chain seq x y z
N MET A 1 21.11 2.17 -7.84
CA MET A 1 19.68 2.50 -8.10
C MET A 1 19.59 3.78 -8.90
N THR A 2 18.97 3.75 -10.07
CA THR A 2 18.68 4.96 -10.86
C THR A 2 17.45 5.64 -10.26
N LYS A 3 17.53 6.95 -10.01
CA LYS A 3 16.39 7.71 -9.48
C LYS A 3 15.24 7.74 -10.50
N ARG A 4 14.09 7.18 -10.15
CA ARG A 4 12.88 7.09 -10.98
C ARG A 4 11.83 8.09 -10.53
N GLU A 5 10.99 8.54 -11.46
CA GLU A 5 9.83 9.39 -11.20
C GLU A 5 8.61 8.51 -10.93
N ILE A 6 7.98 8.68 -9.76
CA ILE A 6 6.85 7.87 -9.31
C ILE A 6 5.68 8.77 -8.96
N ALA A 7 4.50 8.47 -9.50
CA ALA A 7 3.24 9.05 -9.08
C ALA A 7 2.50 8.06 -8.18
N VAL A 8 2.09 8.51 -7.00
CA VAL A 8 1.23 7.74 -6.10
C VAL A 8 -0.09 8.46 -5.93
N LEU A 9 -1.20 7.77 -6.18
CA LEU A 9 -2.56 8.30 -6.06
C LEU A 9 -3.33 7.46 -5.03
N GLY A 10 -3.87 8.07 -4.00
CA GLY A 10 -4.62 7.28 -3.02
C GLY A 10 -4.79 7.94 -1.66
N GLY A 11 -4.87 7.09 -0.64
CA GLY A 11 -5.07 7.49 0.74
C GLY A 11 -3.85 8.12 1.37
N ALA A 12 -4.06 9.32 1.92
CA ALA A 12 -3.16 9.98 2.85
C ALA A 12 -4.03 10.64 3.93
N HIS A 13 -4.02 10.08 5.13
CA HIS A 13 -4.95 10.41 6.21
C HIS A 13 -4.28 10.26 7.57
N ILE A 14 -5.03 10.46 8.64
CA ILE A 14 -4.55 10.26 10.00
C ILE A 14 -5.09 8.93 10.54
N ASP A 15 -4.17 8.08 11.00
CA ASP A 15 -4.47 6.88 11.77
C ASP A 15 -4.32 7.18 13.27
N ARG A 16 -5.39 6.98 14.03
CA ARG A 16 -5.44 7.15 15.48
C ARG A 16 -5.72 5.82 16.15
N ARG A 17 -4.89 5.47 17.12
CA ARG A 17 -5.07 4.25 17.94
C ARG A 17 -5.10 4.61 19.40
N GLY A 18 -6.25 4.41 20.06
CA GLY A 18 -6.39 4.50 21.51
C GLY A 18 -6.25 3.11 22.12
N ARG A 19 -5.32 2.91 23.03
CA ARG A 19 -5.18 1.66 23.78
C ARG A 19 -5.66 1.84 25.19
N ILE A 20 -6.67 1.07 25.61
CA ILE A 20 -7.19 1.02 26.97
C ILE A 20 -6.16 0.37 27.87
N SER A 21 -5.91 0.98 29.05
CA SER A 21 -4.87 0.50 30.00
C SER A 21 -5.29 -0.69 30.83
N ASP A 22 -6.60 -0.84 31.07
CA ASP A 22 -7.19 -1.86 31.94
C ASP A 22 -8.29 -2.65 31.24
N THR A 23 -9.14 -3.35 32.01
CA THR A 23 -10.30 -4.05 31.49
C THR A 23 -11.30 -3.05 30.87
N THR A 24 -11.70 -3.32 29.62
CA THR A 24 -12.66 -2.50 28.91
C THR A 24 -14.03 -2.53 29.61
N VAL A 25 -14.56 -1.36 29.93
CA VAL A 25 -15.91 -1.19 30.51
C VAL A 25 -16.79 -0.50 29.45
N PRO A 26 -17.72 -1.22 28.80
CA PRO A 26 -18.65 -0.63 27.82
C PRO A 26 -19.52 0.46 28.43
N GLY A 27 -19.72 1.56 27.73
CA GLY A 27 -20.55 2.67 28.16
C GLY A 27 -19.94 3.58 29.23
N ALA A 28 -18.66 3.38 29.60
CA ALA A 28 -17.92 4.21 30.55
C ALA A 28 -16.66 4.83 29.92
N SER A 29 -16.08 5.83 30.59
CA SER A 29 -14.75 6.34 30.27
C SER A 29 -13.68 5.35 30.69
N ASN A 30 -12.88 4.89 29.73
CA ASN A 30 -11.76 3.97 29.97
C ASN A 30 -10.44 4.74 29.92
N PRO A 31 -9.59 4.70 30.95
CA PRO A 31 -8.25 5.26 30.88
C PRO A 31 -7.40 4.57 29.80
N GLY A 32 -6.57 5.34 29.10
CA GLY A 32 -5.76 4.79 28.01
C GLY A 32 -4.76 5.79 27.47
N THR A 33 -4.04 5.38 26.42
CA THR A 33 -3.06 6.19 25.71
C THR A 33 -3.42 6.30 24.23
N TRP A 34 -3.06 7.42 23.59
CA TRP A 34 -3.25 7.65 22.16
C TRP A 34 -1.92 7.54 21.43
N PHE A 35 -2.00 6.94 20.26
CA PHE A 35 -0.97 7.02 19.23
C PHE A 35 -1.62 7.56 17.95
N GLU A 36 -0.98 8.55 17.32
CA GLU A 36 -1.45 9.16 16.08
C GLU A 36 -0.31 9.24 15.10
N GLU A 37 -0.57 8.81 13.86
CA GLU A 37 0.39 8.95 12.76
C GLU A 37 -0.32 9.27 11.45
N ALA A 38 0.42 9.86 10.51
CA ALA A 38 -0.04 9.98 9.14
C ALA A 38 0.11 8.62 8.44
N GLY A 39 -0.98 8.12 7.86
CA GLY A 39 -1.09 6.79 7.27
C GLY A 39 -1.86 6.78 5.95
N GLY A 40 -2.28 5.59 5.56
CA GLY A 40 -2.92 5.28 4.28
C GLY A 40 -2.01 4.47 3.37
N GLY A 41 -2.54 3.42 2.72
CA GLY A 41 -1.74 2.46 1.94
C GLY A 41 -0.87 3.13 0.87
N GLY A 42 -1.45 4.02 0.05
CA GLY A 42 -0.70 4.79 -0.94
C GLY A 42 0.35 5.69 -0.29
N PHE A 43 0.03 6.36 0.81
CA PHE A 43 0.96 7.25 1.49
C PHE A 43 2.11 6.50 2.18
N ASN A 44 1.85 5.33 2.78
CA ASN A 44 2.88 4.46 3.33
C ASN A 44 3.85 4.02 2.22
N ALA A 45 3.31 3.59 1.08
CA ALA A 45 4.12 3.21 -0.07
C ALA A 45 4.93 4.40 -0.63
N ALA A 46 4.33 5.58 -0.73
CA ALA A 46 5.02 6.79 -1.19
C ALA A 46 6.23 7.14 -0.31
N ARG A 47 6.05 7.08 1.02
CA ARG A 47 7.15 7.32 1.98
C ARG A 47 8.27 6.30 1.85
N ASN A 48 7.92 5.01 1.72
CA ASN A 48 8.91 3.94 1.55
C ASN A 48 9.69 4.09 0.24
N LEU A 49 9.02 4.34 -0.89
CA LEU A 49 9.64 4.54 -2.20
C LEU A 49 10.57 5.77 -2.21
N ALA A 50 10.17 6.86 -1.54
CA ALA A 50 11.02 8.05 -1.42
C ALA A 50 12.29 7.76 -0.61
N ARG A 51 12.17 7.04 0.52
CA ARG A 51 13.30 6.60 1.34
C ARG A 51 14.21 5.59 0.63
N LEU A 52 13.69 4.84 -0.33
CA LEU A 52 14.46 3.97 -1.23
C LEU A 52 15.17 4.74 -2.34
N GLY A 53 15.03 6.07 -2.39
CA GLY A 53 15.82 6.94 -3.26
C GLY A 53 15.13 7.43 -4.53
N HIS A 54 13.85 7.10 -4.74
CA HIS A 54 13.07 7.56 -5.89
C HIS A 54 12.50 8.95 -5.67
N ARG A 55 12.09 9.62 -6.75
CA ARG A 55 11.37 10.89 -6.69
C ARG A 55 9.88 10.62 -6.74
N VAL A 56 9.23 10.77 -5.58
CA VAL A 56 7.83 10.38 -5.40
C VAL A 56 6.95 11.61 -5.25
N ARG A 57 5.88 11.67 -6.04
CA ARG A 57 4.81 12.65 -5.91
C ARG A 57 3.54 11.95 -5.44
N MET A 58 2.97 12.45 -4.32
CA MET A 58 1.73 11.92 -3.74
C MET A 58 0.57 12.84 -4.09
N ILE A 59 -0.47 12.28 -4.70
CA ILE A 59 -1.72 12.96 -5.01
C ILE A 59 -2.83 12.34 -4.17
N SER A 60 -3.42 13.12 -3.27
CA SER A 60 -4.52 12.69 -2.42
C SER A 60 -5.51 13.83 -2.16
N PRO A 61 -6.80 13.56 -1.94
CA PRO A 61 -7.72 14.56 -1.42
C PRO A 61 -7.41 14.80 0.06
N ARG A 62 -7.48 16.07 0.47
CA ARG A 62 -7.17 16.51 1.82
C ARG A 62 -8.06 17.66 2.25
N GLY A 63 -8.37 17.75 3.54
CA GLY A 63 -8.99 18.92 4.16
C GLY A 63 -7.99 20.06 4.35
N GLY A 64 -8.49 21.28 4.54
CA GLY A 64 -7.70 22.45 4.92
C GLY A 64 -7.60 22.57 6.45
N ASP A 65 -7.24 21.51 7.15
CA ASP A 65 -7.22 21.39 8.61
C ASP A 65 -5.85 20.94 9.14
N SER A 66 -5.67 20.95 10.46
CA SER A 66 -4.42 20.54 11.13
C SER A 66 -4.03 19.09 10.83
N ALA A 67 -4.98 18.20 10.58
CA ALA A 67 -4.73 16.83 10.16
C ALA A 67 -4.07 16.82 8.76
N GLY A 68 -4.52 17.67 7.84
CA GLY A 68 -3.88 17.88 6.54
C GLY A 68 -2.45 18.40 6.65
N GLU A 69 -2.19 19.32 7.58
CA GLU A 69 -0.83 19.84 7.86
C GLU A 69 0.07 18.73 8.42
N THR A 70 -0.44 17.87 9.31
CA THR A 70 0.30 16.70 9.84
C THR A 70 0.72 15.75 8.73
N VAL A 71 -0.18 15.45 7.77
CA VAL A 71 0.16 14.62 6.61
C VAL A 71 1.21 15.31 5.72
N ALA A 72 1.10 16.61 5.48
CA ALA A 72 2.08 17.38 4.69
C ALA A 72 3.46 17.37 5.35
N ALA A 73 3.53 17.54 6.68
CA ALA A 73 4.78 17.46 7.43
C ALA A 73 5.41 16.06 7.35
N ALA A 74 4.60 14.99 7.46
CA ALA A 74 5.07 13.61 7.32
C ALA A 74 5.57 13.30 5.90
N ALA A 75 4.94 13.88 4.85
CA ALA A 75 5.40 13.78 3.47
C ALA A 75 6.78 14.42 3.31
N ALA A 76 6.94 15.67 3.77
CA ALA A 76 8.20 16.40 3.72
C ALA A 76 9.33 15.68 4.46
N ALA A 77 9.05 15.15 5.65
CA ALA A 77 10.02 14.40 6.46
C ALA A 77 10.50 13.10 5.77
N ALA A 78 9.66 12.50 4.91
CA ALA A 78 10.01 11.32 4.14
C ALA A 78 10.59 11.63 2.75
N GLY A 79 10.69 12.91 2.35
CA GLY A 79 11.15 13.32 1.01
C GLY A 79 10.12 13.13 -0.11
N VAL A 80 8.84 12.97 0.25
CA VAL A 80 7.73 12.90 -0.71
C VAL A 80 7.31 14.31 -1.13
N ILE A 81 7.15 14.53 -2.43
CA ILE A 81 6.58 15.74 -2.98
C ILE A 81 5.05 15.65 -2.85
N ASP A 82 4.48 16.42 -1.95
CA ASP A 82 3.06 16.41 -1.66
C ASP A 82 2.28 17.28 -2.66
N CYS A 83 1.30 16.71 -3.33
CA CYS A 83 0.49 17.36 -4.37
C CYS A 83 -1.01 17.18 -4.09
N PRO A 84 -1.55 17.64 -2.95
CA PRO A 84 -2.92 17.35 -2.56
C PRO A 84 -3.95 18.13 -3.39
N PHE A 85 -5.15 17.54 -3.52
CA PHE A 85 -6.37 18.29 -3.80
C PHE A 85 -6.98 18.76 -2.46
N THR A 86 -6.80 20.01 -2.11
CA THR A 86 -7.28 20.54 -0.83
C THR A 86 -8.71 21.06 -0.93
N PHE A 87 -9.57 20.58 -0.01
CA PHE A 87 -10.95 21.01 0.16
C PHE A 87 -11.07 21.78 1.47
N LEU A 88 -11.22 23.11 1.39
CA LEU A 88 -11.20 23.99 2.57
C LEU A 88 -12.43 23.83 3.47
N ASP A 89 -13.52 23.30 2.92
CA ASP A 89 -14.81 23.06 3.61
C ASP A 89 -14.97 21.62 4.13
N ARG A 90 -13.89 20.82 4.06
CA ARG A 90 -13.90 19.39 4.46
C ARG A 90 -12.78 19.10 5.43
N LYS A 91 -12.93 17.98 6.15
CA LYS A 91 -11.88 17.45 7.01
C LYS A 91 -11.00 16.46 6.24
N THR A 92 -9.74 16.40 6.61
CA THR A 92 -8.82 15.34 6.18
C THR A 92 -9.34 14.00 6.68
N PRO A 93 -9.35 12.95 5.85
CA PRO A 93 -9.81 11.62 6.26
C PRO A 93 -9.05 11.11 7.49
N SER A 94 -9.73 10.30 8.29
CA SER A 94 -9.11 9.69 9.46
C SER A 94 -9.68 8.30 9.75
N TYR A 95 -8.81 7.42 10.26
CA TYR A 95 -9.19 6.15 10.84
C TYR A 95 -8.89 6.19 12.33
N THR A 96 -9.87 5.86 13.15
CA THR A 96 -9.73 5.85 14.62
C THR A 96 -10.10 4.48 15.13
N ALA A 97 -9.17 3.80 15.80
CA ALA A 97 -9.37 2.50 16.43
C ALA A 97 -9.22 2.60 17.95
N ILE A 98 -10.11 1.96 18.68
CA ILE A 98 -9.98 1.73 20.12
C ILE A 98 -9.62 0.27 20.32
N LEU A 99 -8.53 0.04 21.02
CA LEU A 99 -7.97 -1.28 21.29
C LEU A 99 -8.03 -1.61 22.76
N GLU A 100 -8.25 -2.86 23.08
CA GLU A 100 -8.07 -3.39 24.42
C GLU A 100 -6.59 -3.37 24.84
N LYS A 101 -6.34 -3.64 26.11
CA LYS A 101 -4.99 -3.72 26.69
C LYS A 101 -4.07 -4.69 25.93
N ASP A 102 -4.60 -5.82 25.48
CA ASP A 102 -3.90 -6.85 24.71
C ASP A 102 -3.78 -6.53 23.21
N GLY A 103 -4.38 -5.43 22.73
CA GLY A 103 -4.34 -4.97 21.36
C GLY A 103 -5.51 -5.42 20.49
N ASN A 104 -6.48 -6.17 21.04
CA ASN A 104 -7.68 -6.54 20.29
C ASN A 104 -8.54 -5.31 19.98
N LEU A 105 -9.14 -5.29 18.79
CA LEU A 105 -10.00 -4.19 18.36
C LEU A 105 -11.35 -4.22 19.12
N VAL A 106 -11.64 -3.13 19.85
CA VAL A 106 -12.97 -2.91 20.47
C VAL A 106 -13.93 -2.33 19.43
N ILE A 107 -13.54 -1.23 18.79
CA ILE A 107 -14.32 -0.52 17.77
C ILE A 107 -13.40 0.33 16.90
N ALA A 108 -13.81 0.53 15.65
CA ALA A 108 -13.15 1.49 14.77
C ALA A 108 -14.15 2.37 14.04
N LEU A 109 -13.72 3.60 13.75
CA LEU A 109 -14.44 4.58 12.93
C LEU A 109 -13.53 4.99 11.76
N ALA A 110 -14.04 4.85 10.54
CA ALA A 110 -13.37 5.26 9.32
C ALA A 110 -14.12 6.45 8.70
N ASP A 111 -13.62 7.67 8.93
CA ASP A 111 -14.12 8.88 8.26
C ASP A 111 -13.30 9.08 6.96
N MET A 112 -13.77 8.46 5.88
CA MET A 112 -13.06 8.36 4.60
C MET A 112 -13.83 8.96 3.41
N ASP A 113 -14.94 9.65 3.66
CA ASP A 113 -15.86 10.11 2.61
C ASP A 113 -15.20 11.10 1.64
N LEU A 114 -14.18 11.82 2.09
CA LEU A 114 -13.45 12.76 1.23
C LEU A 114 -12.83 12.09 0.00
N TYR A 115 -12.46 10.81 0.09
CA TYR A 115 -11.90 10.08 -1.07
C TYR A 115 -12.89 9.94 -2.23
N ALA A 116 -14.19 9.95 -1.97
CA ALA A 116 -15.22 9.95 -3.01
C ALA A 116 -15.14 11.20 -3.92
N LEU A 117 -14.54 12.29 -3.45
CA LEU A 117 -14.36 13.50 -4.25
C LEU A 117 -13.14 13.46 -5.18
N PHE A 118 -12.33 12.40 -5.13
CA PHE A 118 -11.29 12.16 -6.11
C PHE A 118 -11.91 11.55 -7.39
N SER A 119 -12.65 12.35 -8.11
CA SER A 119 -13.35 11.93 -9.34
C SER A 119 -12.39 11.83 -10.55
N PRO A 120 -12.76 11.12 -11.64
CA PRO A 120 -11.98 11.05 -12.88
C PRO A 120 -11.59 12.41 -13.48
N ARG A 121 -12.40 13.45 -13.25
CA ARG A 121 -12.08 14.83 -13.70
C ARG A 121 -10.77 15.36 -13.12
N ARG A 122 -10.36 14.88 -11.92
CA ARG A 122 -9.08 15.26 -11.32
C ARG A 122 -7.89 14.74 -12.12
N LEU A 123 -8.01 13.58 -12.74
CA LEU A 123 -6.98 13.01 -13.61
C LEU A 123 -6.81 13.86 -14.89
N GLN A 124 -7.87 14.54 -15.35
CA GLN A 124 -7.85 15.38 -16.54
C GLN A 124 -7.24 16.77 -16.30
N GLN A 125 -7.01 17.17 -15.07
CA GLN A 125 -6.34 18.43 -14.78
C GLN A 125 -4.91 18.43 -15.33
N ARG A 126 -4.50 19.57 -15.93
CA ARG A 126 -3.21 19.70 -16.60
C ARG A 126 -2.05 19.23 -15.73
N ALA A 127 -1.98 19.70 -14.48
CA ALA A 127 -0.90 19.32 -13.54
C ALA A 127 -0.85 17.81 -13.28
N THR A 128 -2.02 17.16 -13.10
CA THR A 128 -2.09 15.72 -12.88
C THR A 128 -1.67 14.94 -14.13
N ARG A 129 -2.13 15.35 -15.32
CA ARG A 129 -1.74 14.72 -16.58
C ARG A 129 -0.23 14.82 -16.84
N GLU A 130 0.35 16.01 -16.63
CA GLU A 130 1.79 16.23 -16.79
C GLU A 130 2.59 15.38 -15.81
N LEU A 131 2.11 15.26 -14.55
CA LEU A 131 2.72 14.43 -13.52
C LEU A 131 2.68 12.95 -13.91
N LEU A 132 1.51 12.43 -14.31
CA LEU A 132 1.36 11.05 -14.79
C LEU A 132 2.24 10.82 -16.02
N ALA A 133 2.27 11.75 -16.96
CA ALA A 133 3.09 11.64 -18.18
C ALA A 133 4.59 11.57 -17.91
N ALA A 134 5.06 12.21 -16.85
CA ALA A 134 6.47 12.22 -16.46
C ALA A 134 6.90 11.02 -15.60
N SER A 135 5.96 10.15 -15.18
CA SER A 135 6.24 9.07 -14.25
C SER A 135 6.65 7.77 -14.96
N ASP A 136 7.64 7.07 -14.42
CA ASP A 136 8.03 5.70 -14.81
C ASP A 136 7.06 4.67 -14.22
N LEU A 137 6.53 4.95 -13.02
CA LEU A 137 5.60 4.12 -12.26
C LEU A 137 4.42 4.97 -11.77
N VAL A 138 3.22 4.44 -11.92
CA VAL A 138 2.01 4.95 -11.30
C VAL A 138 1.49 3.90 -10.32
N LEU A 139 1.36 4.27 -9.05
CA LEU A 139 0.81 3.42 -8.00
C LEU A 139 -0.49 4.03 -7.50
N ALA A 140 -1.56 3.25 -7.49
CA ALA A 140 -2.83 3.66 -6.90
C ALA A 140 -3.25 2.76 -5.75
N ASP A 141 -4.01 3.27 -4.79
CA ASP A 141 -4.63 2.42 -3.78
C ASP A 141 -6.17 2.41 -3.90
N ALA A 142 -6.78 1.36 -3.37
CA ALA A 142 -8.22 1.16 -3.42
C ALA A 142 -9.02 2.10 -2.48
N ASN A 143 -8.40 3.15 -1.88
CA ASN A 143 -9.15 4.24 -1.28
C ASN A 143 -9.84 5.10 -2.36
N LEU A 144 -9.29 5.12 -3.58
CA LEU A 144 -9.90 5.83 -4.71
C LEU A 144 -11.20 5.16 -5.16
N PRO A 145 -12.17 5.94 -5.66
CA PRO A 145 -13.39 5.41 -6.28
C PRO A 145 -13.09 4.50 -7.49
N GLN A 146 -13.95 3.52 -7.73
CA GLN A 146 -13.83 2.58 -8.84
C GLN A 146 -13.72 3.28 -10.20
N GLU A 147 -14.56 4.29 -10.45
CA GLU A 147 -14.54 5.07 -11.68
C GLU A 147 -13.23 5.83 -11.87
N THR A 148 -12.59 6.24 -10.79
CA THR A 148 -11.27 6.91 -10.86
C THR A 148 -10.16 5.91 -11.14
N LEU A 149 -10.20 4.72 -10.56
CA LEU A 149 -9.25 3.65 -10.86
C LEU A 149 -9.37 3.20 -12.32
N THR A 150 -10.58 3.03 -12.84
CA THR A 150 -10.83 2.72 -14.25
C THR A 150 -10.29 3.81 -15.19
N ALA A 151 -10.59 5.07 -14.89
CA ALA A 151 -10.08 6.19 -15.69
C ALA A 151 -8.55 6.33 -15.62
N LEU A 152 -7.92 5.94 -14.50
CA LEU A 152 -6.47 5.92 -14.37
C LEU A 152 -5.84 4.85 -15.26
N VAL A 153 -6.42 3.65 -15.29
CA VAL A 153 -6.01 2.57 -16.20
C VAL A 153 -6.11 3.04 -17.66
N GLU A 154 -7.21 3.66 -18.06
CA GLU A 154 -7.39 4.21 -19.38
C GLU A 154 -6.35 5.29 -19.72
N ALA A 155 -6.04 6.18 -18.78
CA ALA A 155 -5.07 7.26 -18.95
C ALA A 155 -3.62 6.77 -19.08
N THR A 156 -3.33 5.56 -18.60
CA THR A 156 -1.99 4.93 -18.69
C THR A 156 -1.87 3.88 -19.78
N ALA A 157 -2.99 3.47 -20.39
CA ALA A 157 -3.01 2.48 -21.43
C ALA A 157 -2.13 2.85 -22.64
N GLY A 158 -1.46 1.85 -23.22
CA GLY A 158 -0.58 2.02 -24.38
C GLY A 158 0.72 2.80 -24.11
N THR A 159 1.06 3.00 -22.85
CA THR A 159 2.34 3.62 -22.43
C THR A 159 3.29 2.56 -21.89
N ASN A 160 4.58 2.90 -21.76
CA ASN A 160 5.59 2.03 -21.15
C ASN A 160 5.67 2.21 -19.62
N ARG A 161 4.68 2.85 -18.99
CA ARG A 161 4.62 3.05 -17.54
C ARG A 161 4.13 1.80 -16.87
N ILE A 162 4.73 1.49 -15.74
CA ILE A 162 4.22 0.44 -14.86
C ILE A 162 3.01 1.02 -14.12
N LEU A 163 1.88 0.34 -14.15
CA LEU A 163 0.69 0.67 -13.36
C LEU A 163 0.47 -0.41 -12.31
N ALA A 164 0.56 -0.02 -11.05
CA ALA A 164 0.38 -0.93 -9.92
C ALA A 164 -0.74 -0.47 -8.98
N GLY A 165 -1.34 -1.44 -8.26
CA GLY A 165 -2.41 -1.21 -7.30
C GLY A 165 -2.10 -1.78 -5.92
N ILE A 166 -2.67 -1.17 -4.86
CA ILE A 166 -2.71 -1.69 -3.48
C ILE A 166 -4.17 -1.91 -3.10
N ALA A 167 -4.49 -3.10 -2.59
CA ALA A 167 -5.84 -3.53 -2.27
C ALA A 167 -6.47 -2.83 -1.06
N VAL A 168 -5.69 -2.46 -0.06
CA VAL A 168 -6.07 -1.77 1.19
C VAL A 168 -6.94 -2.62 2.12
N SER A 169 -8.02 -3.21 1.61
CA SER A 169 -8.91 -4.08 2.40
C SER A 169 -9.82 -4.92 1.50
N PRO A 170 -10.40 -6.03 2.02
CA PRO A 170 -11.36 -6.83 1.27
C PRO A 170 -12.56 -6.05 0.72
N ALA A 171 -13.06 -5.07 1.48
CA ALA A 171 -14.19 -4.23 1.06
C ALA A 171 -13.81 -3.24 -0.05
N LYS A 172 -12.53 -2.89 -0.20
CA LYS A 172 -12.09 -1.88 -1.17
C LYS A 172 -11.45 -2.48 -2.42
N VAL A 173 -10.79 -3.64 -2.33
CA VAL A 173 -10.11 -4.28 -3.47
C VAL A 173 -11.04 -4.51 -4.66
N VAL A 174 -12.33 -4.77 -4.41
CA VAL A 174 -13.36 -4.96 -5.45
C VAL A 174 -13.54 -3.75 -6.37
N ARG A 175 -13.04 -2.57 -5.99
CA ARG A 175 -13.04 -1.38 -6.84
C ARG A 175 -12.14 -1.52 -8.07
N TYR A 176 -11.20 -2.48 -8.07
CA TYR A 176 -10.38 -2.82 -9.22
C TYR A 176 -11.04 -3.78 -10.21
N SER A 177 -12.19 -4.40 -9.85
CA SER A 177 -12.80 -5.49 -10.63
C SER A 177 -13.04 -5.16 -12.10
N GLN A 178 -13.32 -3.89 -12.43
CA GLN A 178 -13.59 -3.46 -13.82
C GLN A 178 -12.34 -3.06 -14.61
N CYS A 179 -11.16 -3.01 -13.96
CA CYS A 179 -9.95 -2.52 -14.60
C CYS A 179 -8.71 -3.39 -14.35
N LEU A 180 -8.88 -4.63 -13.87
CA LEU A 180 -7.79 -5.56 -13.56
C LEU A 180 -6.82 -5.79 -14.71
N ALA A 181 -7.34 -5.95 -15.94
CA ALA A 181 -6.55 -6.25 -17.13
C ALA A 181 -5.55 -5.13 -17.51
N GLY A 182 -5.75 -3.92 -17.01
CA GLY A 182 -4.85 -2.79 -17.25
C GLY A 182 -3.81 -2.57 -16.16
N LEU A 183 -3.82 -3.39 -15.10
CA LEU A 183 -2.78 -3.35 -14.08
C LEU A 183 -1.63 -4.28 -14.45
N ASP A 184 -0.39 -3.80 -14.27
CA ASP A 184 0.78 -4.67 -14.34
C ASP A 184 0.93 -5.48 -13.05
N PHE A 185 0.67 -4.87 -11.88
CA PHE A 185 0.72 -5.55 -10.58
C PHE A 185 -0.38 -5.07 -9.64
N LEU A 186 -0.95 -6.00 -8.85
CA LEU A 186 -1.83 -5.70 -7.72
C LEU A 186 -1.29 -6.40 -6.46
N PHE A 187 -1.07 -5.61 -5.40
CA PHE A 187 -0.60 -6.09 -4.11
C PHE A 187 -1.77 -6.29 -3.16
N MET A 188 -1.90 -7.50 -2.62
CA MET A 188 -3.03 -7.87 -1.78
C MET A 188 -2.65 -8.97 -0.79
N ASN A 189 -3.44 -9.12 0.27
CA ASN A 189 -3.40 -10.32 1.10
C ASN A 189 -4.42 -11.36 0.61
N GLU A 190 -4.38 -12.54 1.22
CA GLU A 190 -5.28 -13.66 0.84
C GLU A 190 -6.77 -13.32 1.00
N ALA A 191 -7.15 -12.55 2.03
CA ALA A 191 -8.55 -12.16 2.22
C ALA A 191 -9.01 -11.17 1.14
N GLU A 192 -8.13 -10.29 0.69
CA GLU A 192 -8.38 -9.37 -0.41
C GLU A 192 -8.45 -10.11 -1.76
N ALA A 193 -7.55 -11.06 -2.00
CA ALA A 193 -7.58 -11.90 -3.21
C ALA A 193 -8.89 -12.71 -3.29
N ARG A 194 -9.33 -13.25 -2.17
CA ARG A 194 -10.62 -13.94 -2.04
C ARG A 194 -11.79 -13.02 -2.33
N ALA A 195 -11.81 -11.81 -1.75
CA ALA A 195 -12.88 -10.83 -1.99
C ALA A 195 -12.94 -10.38 -3.46
N LEU A 196 -11.80 -10.27 -4.11
CA LEU A 196 -11.70 -9.87 -5.51
C LEU A 196 -12.18 -10.94 -6.48
N THR A 197 -11.80 -12.19 -6.24
CA THR A 197 -12.09 -13.33 -7.15
C THR A 197 -13.36 -14.09 -6.82
N GLY A 198 -13.84 -13.98 -5.58
CA GLY A 198 -14.89 -14.86 -5.05
C GLY A 198 -14.44 -16.32 -4.86
N ALA A 199 -13.15 -16.63 -5.04
CA ALA A 199 -12.60 -17.97 -4.98
C ALA A 199 -11.84 -18.22 -3.68
N GLU A 200 -11.76 -19.49 -3.28
CA GLU A 200 -10.91 -19.98 -2.20
C GLU A 200 -9.71 -20.72 -2.81
N ALA A 201 -8.53 -20.47 -2.29
CA ALA A 201 -7.32 -21.23 -2.64
C ALA A 201 -6.91 -22.14 -1.48
N ALA A 202 -6.69 -23.41 -1.74
CA ALA A 202 -6.20 -24.36 -0.74
C ALA A 202 -4.71 -24.12 -0.43
N ALA A 203 -3.94 -23.68 -1.44
CA ALA A 203 -2.52 -23.38 -1.33
C ALA A 203 -2.18 -22.04 -2.00
N ALA A 204 -1.04 -21.45 -1.62
CA ALA A 204 -0.60 -20.16 -2.18
C ALA A 204 -0.37 -20.23 -3.70
N GLU A 205 0.07 -21.38 -4.18
CA GLU A 205 0.39 -21.69 -5.57
C GLU A 205 -0.81 -21.59 -6.52
N GLU A 206 -2.02 -21.65 -6.00
CA GLU A 206 -3.25 -21.56 -6.80
C GLU A 206 -3.62 -20.12 -7.15
N TRP A 207 -3.20 -19.13 -6.34
CA TRP A 207 -3.57 -17.73 -6.53
C TRP A 207 -3.19 -17.16 -7.92
N PRO A 208 -2.01 -17.44 -8.49
CA PRO A 208 -1.67 -16.95 -9.83
C PRO A 208 -2.70 -17.35 -10.89
N SER A 209 -3.14 -18.60 -10.89
CA SER A 209 -4.14 -19.10 -11.85
C SER A 209 -5.51 -18.45 -11.63
N LEU A 210 -5.99 -18.35 -10.39
CA LEU A 210 -7.26 -17.76 -10.05
C LEU A 210 -7.31 -16.27 -10.42
N LEU A 211 -6.24 -15.51 -10.13
CA LEU A 211 -6.17 -14.08 -10.42
C LEU A 211 -5.99 -13.80 -11.91
N ARG A 212 -5.20 -14.59 -12.64
CA ARG A 212 -5.12 -14.50 -14.11
C ARG A 212 -6.48 -14.78 -14.76
N SER A 213 -7.22 -15.77 -14.26
CA SER A 213 -8.58 -16.08 -14.72
C SER A 213 -9.56 -14.92 -14.45
N ALA A 214 -9.34 -14.13 -13.41
CA ALA A 214 -10.07 -12.91 -13.13
C ALA A 214 -9.62 -11.70 -13.99
N GLY A 215 -8.57 -11.87 -14.82
CA GLY A 215 -8.06 -10.85 -15.74
C GLY A 215 -6.85 -10.07 -15.25
N LEU A 216 -6.27 -10.39 -14.09
CA LEU A 216 -5.10 -9.70 -13.56
C LEU A 216 -3.81 -10.26 -14.18
N SER A 217 -2.98 -9.39 -14.78
CA SER A 217 -1.73 -9.78 -15.44
C SER A 217 -0.58 -10.11 -14.49
N GLY A 218 -0.51 -9.48 -13.33
CA GLY A 218 0.54 -9.69 -12.34
C GLY A 218 0.12 -9.25 -10.96
N GLY A 219 0.72 -9.83 -9.92
CA GLY A 219 0.38 -9.47 -8.55
C GLY A 219 1.19 -10.20 -7.50
N VAL A 220 0.97 -9.79 -6.26
CA VAL A 220 1.53 -10.44 -5.09
C VAL A 220 0.41 -10.73 -4.10
N VAL A 221 0.32 -11.98 -3.65
CA VAL A 221 -0.60 -12.38 -2.58
C VAL A 221 0.21 -12.75 -1.33
N THR A 222 -0.04 -12.04 -0.23
CA THR A 222 0.60 -12.29 1.06
C THR A 222 -0.32 -13.08 1.99
N ARG A 223 0.29 -13.85 2.91
CA ARG A 223 -0.43 -14.71 3.87
C ARG A 223 0.15 -14.57 5.29
N GLY A 224 0.46 -13.34 5.71
CA GLY A 224 1.15 -13.08 6.97
C GLY A 224 2.56 -13.69 6.98
N GLY A 225 2.89 -14.47 8.00
CA GLY A 225 4.16 -15.21 8.08
C GLY A 225 4.24 -16.49 7.25
N LYS A 226 3.20 -16.82 6.47
CA LYS A 226 3.19 -17.96 5.55
C LYS A 226 3.74 -17.55 4.17
N ALA A 227 3.85 -18.53 3.26
CA ALA A 227 4.34 -18.31 1.91
C ALA A 227 3.58 -17.18 1.19
N ALA A 228 4.31 -16.22 0.64
CA ALA A 228 3.82 -15.22 -0.29
C ALA A 228 4.08 -15.69 -1.73
N VAL A 229 3.15 -15.42 -2.64
CA VAL A 229 3.30 -15.74 -4.06
C VAL A 229 3.30 -14.45 -4.87
N ALA A 230 4.23 -14.36 -5.83
CA ALA A 230 4.25 -13.32 -6.86
C ALA A 230 4.08 -13.96 -8.23
N PHE A 231 3.41 -13.26 -9.14
CA PHE A 231 3.23 -13.72 -10.52
C PHE A 231 3.20 -12.53 -11.48
N ASP A 232 3.56 -12.77 -12.70
CA ASP A 232 3.36 -11.91 -13.86
C ASP A 232 2.60 -12.69 -14.97
N ARG A 233 2.65 -12.23 -16.20
CA ARG A 233 1.94 -12.88 -17.33
C ARG A 233 2.41 -14.30 -17.61
N GLU A 234 3.69 -14.59 -17.38
CA GLU A 234 4.37 -15.82 -17.83
C GLU A 234 4.78 -16.71 -16.68
N THR A 235 5.24 -16.11 -15.60
CA THR A 235 5.91 -16.80 -14.50
C THR A 235 5.19 -16.59 -13.16
N ALA A 236 5.48 -17.45 -12.21
CA ALA A 236 5.11 -17.29 -10.81
C ALA A 236 6.22 -17.82 -9.90
N CYS A 237 6.34 -17.24 -8.73
CA CYS A 237 7.30 -17.70 -7.72
C CYS A 237 6.70 -17.56 -6.31
N LEU A 238 7.22 -18.35 -5.38
CA LEU A 238 6.78 -18.44 -4.01
C LEU A 238 7.97 -18.27 -3.07
N ALA A 239 7.80 -17.50 -2.00
CA ALA A 239 8.77 -17.37 -0.93
C ALA A 239 8.12 -17.47 0.44
N VAL A 240 8.75 -18.19 1.35
CA VAL A 240 8.35 -18.22 2.76
C VAL A 240 9.19 -17.16 3.49
N PRO A 241 8.54 -16.14 4.10
CA PRO A 241 9.28 -15.16 4.90
C PRO A 241 10.01 -15.85 6.08
N PRO A 242 11.17 -15.34 6.50
CA PRO A 242 11.83 -15.86 7.69
C PRO A 242 10.95 -15.66 8.95
N ALA A 243 11.02 -16.60 9.88
CA ALA A 243 10.34 -16.45 11.17
C ALA A 243 10.94 -15.27 11.96
N LEU A 244 10.07 -14.38 12.43
CA LEU A 244 10.47 -13.21 13.21
C LEU A 244 10.16 -13.44 14.69
N PRO A 245 11.13 -13.24 15.59
CA PRO A 245 10.96 -13.54 17.03
C PRO A 245 10.03 -12.56 17.77
N ALA A 246 9.89 -11.34 17.25
CA ALA A 246 9.00 -10.32 17.79
C ALA A 246 8.55 -9.39 16.67
N LEU A 247 7.30 -8.95 16.73
CA LEU A 247 6.73 -7.96 15.83
C LEU A 247 6.33 -6.73 16.63
N ALA A 248 6.65 -5.54 16.15
CA ALA A 248 6.19 -4.28 16.76
C ALA A 248 4.73 -4.01 16.41
N ASP A 249 4.42 -4.03 15.10
CA ASP A 249 3.09 -3.88 14.52
C ASP A 249 3.09 -4.55 13.13
N VAL A 250 1.93 -4.99 12.66
CA VAL A 250 1.79 -5.57 11.30
C VAL A 250 1.29 -4.54 10.28
N THR A 251 0.88 -3.34 10.75
CA THR A 251 0.37 -2.26 9.91
C THR A 251 1.44 -1.77 8.94
N GLY A 252 1.08 -1.58 7.68
CA GLY A 252 1.99 -1.06 6.64
C GLY A 252 2.99 -2.07 6.06
N ALA A 253 3.05 -3.31 6.58
CA ALA A 253 3.95 -4.34 6.05
C ALA A 253 3.64 -4.69 4.58
N GLY A 254 2.36 -4.73 4.20
CA GLY A 254 1.92 -4.91 2.82
C GLY A 254 2.33 -3.76 1.90
N ASP A 255 2.20 -2.52 2.38
CA ASP A 255 2.61 -1.31 1.65
C ASP A 255 4.13 -1.26 1.47
N ALA A 256 4.88 -1.68 2.49
CA ALA A 256 6.33 -1.79 2.43
C ALA A 256 6.76 -2.89 1.45
N LEU A 257 6.08 -4.05 1.46
CA LEU A 257 6.32 -5.12 0.49
C LEU A 257 6.12 -4.60 -0.94
N ALA A 258 5.00 -3.92 -1.22
CA ALA A 258 4.74 -3.32 -2.52
C ALA A 258 5.85 -2.34 -2.92
N SER A 259 6.32 -1.52 -1.98
CA SER A 259 7.38 -0.54 -2.24
C SER A 259 8.73 -1.18 -2.57
N GLY A 260 9.16 -2.17 -1.78
CA GLY A 260 10.40 -2.90 -2.03
C GLY A 260 10.37 -3.69 -3.34
N PHE A 261 9.25 -4.33 -3.64
CA PHE A 261 9.01 -5.03 -4.91
C PHE A 261 9.11 -4.08 -6.12
N LEU A 262 8.38 -2.96 -6.07
CA LEU A 262 8.33 -1.99 -7.16
C LEU A 262 9.65 -1.26 -7.36
N ALA A 263 10.39 -0.96 -6.29
CA ALA A 263 11.73 -0.40 -6.39
C ALA A 263 12.69 -1.36 -7.11
N ALA A 264 12.66 -2.66 -6.78
CA ALA A 264 13.46 -3.68 -7.45
C ALA A 264 13.05 -3.88 -8.92
N LEU A 265 11.74 -3.82 -9.22
CA LEU A 265 11.22 -3.91 -10.57
C LEU A 265 11.73 -2.75 -11.45
N LEU A 266 11.74 -1.53 -10.92
CA LEU A 266 12.26 -0.33 -11.60
C LEU A 266 13.78 -0.39 -11.85
N ASP A 267 14.51 -1.17 -11.06
CA ASP A 267 15.93 -1.46 -11.29
C ASP A 267 16.15 -2.63 -12.28
N GLY A 268 15.10 -3.22 -12.84
CA GLY A 268 15.17 -4.32 -13.82
C GLY A 268 15.43 -5.69 -13.19
N ILE A 269 15.17 -5.84 -11.89
CA ILE A 269 15.30 -7.13 -11.20
C ILE A 269 14.13 -8.03 -11.58
N GLY A 270 14.40 -9.32 -11.82
CA GLY A 270 13.36 -10.30 -12.17
C GLY A 270 12.39 -10.59 -11.01
N LEU A 271 11.24 -11.20 -11.33
CA LEU A 271 10.10 -11.42 -10.44
C LEU A 271 10.48 -12.00 -9.05
N ALA A 272 11.31 -13.05 -9.03
CA ALA A 272 11.76 -13.67 -7.78
C ALA A 272 12.58 -12.70 -6.91
N GLY A 273 13.48 -11.94 -7.52
CA GLY A 273 14.24 -10.90 -6.83
C GLY A 273 13.35 -9.77 -6.31
N CYS A 274 12.33 -9.35 -7.10
CA CYS A 274 11.35 -8.35 -6.65
C CYS A 274 10.58 -8.84 -5.41
N LEU A 275 10.13 -10.09 -5.39
CA LEU A 275 9.44 -10.66 -4.22
C LEU A 275 10.35 -10.64 -2.98
N ARG A 276 11.64 -11.00 -3.13
CA ARG A 276 12.62 -10.94 -2.03
C ARG A 276 12.79 -9.53 -1.47
N HIS A 277 12.94 -8.52 -2.34
CA HIS A 277 13.04 -7.11 -1.94
C HIS A 277 11.76 -6.64 -1.22
N GLY A 278 10.60 -7.05 -1.72
CA GLY A 278 9.32 -6.79 -1.06
C GLY A 278 9.26 -7.37 0.35
N ILE A 279 9.62 -8.64 0.53
CA ILE A 279 9.66 -9.30 1.85
C ILE A 279 10.67 -8.59 2.77
N ALA A 280 11.85 -8.23 2.27
CA ALA A 280 12.86 -7.52 3.06
C ALA A 280 12.34 -6.15 3.54
N ALA A 281 11.63 -5.40 2.69
CA ALA A 281 11.01 -4.13 3.05
C ALA A 281 9.88 -4.31 4.11
N ALA A 282 9.08 -5.36 3.97
CA ALA A 282 8.08 -5.72 4.97
C ALA A 282 8.72 -6.02 6.33
N ILE A 283 9.81 -6.78 6.36
CA ILE A 283 10.56 -7.10 7.59
C ILE A 283 11.05 -5.83 8.29
N LEU A 284 11.59 -4.86 7.55
CA LEU A 284 11.99 -3.57 8.12
C LEU A 284 10.83 -2.87 8.81
N THR A 285 9.66 -2.88 8.18
CA THR A 285 8.45 -2.24 8.73
C THR A 285 7.91 -2.98 9.94
N LEU A 286 7.93 -4.32 9.93
CA LEU A 286 7.46 -5.14 11.06
C LEU A 286 8.28 -4.95 12.36
N HIS A 287 9.52 -4.45 12.26
CA HIS A 287 10.35 -4.08 13.41
C HIS A 287 10.21 -2.60 13.82
N SER A 288 9.44 -1.82 13.07
CA SER A 288 9.19 -0.40 13.34
C SER A 288 7.87 -0.21 14.11
N PRO A 289 7.77 0.78 15.02
CA PRO A 289 6.48 1.15 15.60
C PRO A 289 5.59 1.93 14.61
N PHE A 290 6.11 2.30 13.43
CA PHE A 290 5.41 3.09 12.43
C PHE A 290 5.04 2.25 11.20
N ALA A 291 3.89 2.55 10.60
CA ALA A 291 3.42 1.91 9.37
C ALA A 291 4.33 2.14 8.14
N ALA A 292 5.19 3.15 8.17
CA ALA A 292 6.28 3.34 7.22
C ALA A 292 7.58 3.54 8.00
N ALA A 293 8.43 2.52 8.05
CA ALA A 293 9.66 2.50 8.83
C ALA A 293 10.58 3.68 8.48
N VAL A 294 11.01 4.44 9.49
CA VAL A 294 11.94 5.57 9.29
C VAL A 294 13.31 5.08 8.87
N GLU A 295 13.66 3.85 9.22
CA GLU A 295 14.91 3.15 8.88
C GLU A 295 14.95 2.64 7.43
N MET A 296 13.83 2.72 6.68
CA MET A 296 13.79 2.32 5.28
C MET A 296 14.85 3.08 4.48
N SER A 297 15.75 2.36 3.86
CA SER A 297 16.84 2.90 3.02
C SER A 297 17.42 1.79 2.16
N PRO A 298 18.09 2.10 1.04
CA PRO A 298 18.75 1.09 0.20
C PRO A 298 19.74 0.23 0.99
N GLY A 299 20.52 0.82 1.90
CA GLY A 299 21.50 0.10 2.70
C GLY A 299 20.87 -0.87 3.71
N ASN A 300 19.82 -0.44 4.41
CA ASN A 300 19.12 -1.29 5.35
C ASN A 300 18.33 -2.39 4.61
N LEU A 301 17.72 -2.07 3.48
CA LEU A 301 17.04 -3.06 2.63
C LEU A 301 18.02 -4.14 2.16
N ALA A 302 19.18 -3.76 1.66
CA ALA A 302 20.21 -4.72 1.21
C ALA A 302 20.69 -5.63 2.35
N ARG A 303 20.83 -5.11 3.58
CA ARG A 303 21.20 -5.91 4.75
C ARG A 303 20.11 -6.92 5.11
N VAL A 304 18.84 -6.53 5.14
CA VAL A 304 17.72 -7.43 5.46
C VAL A 304 17.48 -8.44 4.34
N LEU A 305 17.73 -8.07 3.10
CA LEU A 305 17.60 -8.96 1.93
C LEU A 305 18.43 -10.25 2.09
N THR A 306 19.57 -10.20 2.77
CA THR A 306 20.41 -11.39 3.03
C THR A 306 19.72 -12.44 3.93
N LEU A 307 18.71 -12.04 4.67
CA LEU A 307 17.92 -12.91 5.55
C LEU A 307 16.74 -13.58 4.81
N VAL A 308 16.35 -13.06 3.65
CA VAL A 308 15.20 -13.55 2.89
C VAL A 308 15.63 -14.71 1.99
N PRO A 309 15.03 -15.91 2.13
CA PRO A 309 15.34 -17.06 1.28
C PRO A 309 15.10 -16.78 -0.20
N GLU A 310 15.79 -17.55 -1.07
CA GLU A 310 15.51 -17.53 -2.51
C GLU A 310 14.11 -18.05 -2.79
N PRO A 311 13.30 -17.35 -3.61
CA PRO A 311 11.98 -17.83 -4.01
C PRO A 311 12.08 -19.09 -4.89
N GLN A 312 11.13 -19.98 -4.71
CA GLN A 312 10.93 -21.13 -5.58
C GLN A 312 10.09 -20.69 -6.79
N MET A 313 10.58 -20.96 -8.01
CA MET A 313 9.76 -20.78 -9.21
C MET A 313 8.68 -21.86 -9.26
N LEU A 314 7.48 -21.45 -9.64
CA LEU A 314 6.36 -22.35 -9.83
C LEU A 314 6.31 -22.75 -11.32
N SER A 315 6.07 -24.03 -11.56
CA SER A 315 5.96 -24.62 -12.91
C SER A 315 4.60 -24.37 -13.55
#